data_ea7178a12183ed41d113e779e68678ff
#
_entry.id   ea7178a12183ed41d113e779e68678ff
#
_cell.length_a   1.000
_cell.length_b   1.000
_cell.length_c   1.000
_cell.angle_alpha   90.00
_cell.angle_beta   90.00
_cell.angle_gamma   90.00
#
_symmetry.space_group_name_H-M   'P 1'
#
loop_
_entity.id
_entity.type
_entity.pdbx_description
1 polymer ?
#
loop_
_entity_poly.entity_id
_entity_poly.type
_entity_poly.pdbx_seq_one_letter_code
_entity_poly.pdbx_strand_id
1 'polypeptide(L)'
;MTATSCKEITDAMQRQEIHGYYQPKYDATTGKLAGAEILARWVKPDGSMLLPQCFVPVLETCESINTLDWLMAEEACRTIKALGRHAIPISINFSRYHIREADFFTRLSGLLQKYGTDPELLEIEITESALIDENEHILEWINQIHSLHLKVALDDFGSGLSSLQFMKDMPIDILKIDKSLLSGNCATDKERIVLESVFYFANRLQLDTVAEGVETEEQLGFLKTCDCKKIQGFLFAQPMPKEEFIALCCKDVVKKAESLDILEFQTPVSATQLLLSAIYQKYPLIIFANLTKNSYYMLSYDNFTTKECSGTGNFDELILHAASTVHPEDREVFVRTFDRKKLLEDYRMGTKEVGVRIRQMGDDGVYRKIESIDYFVKNPSSDDVLAINLSSIIKE
;
A
#
# COMPACT_ATOMS: atom_id res chain seq x y z
N MET A 1 -26.59 23.55 21.53
CA MET A 1 -26.66 22.07 21.56
C MET A 1 -26.45 21.65 23.01
N THR A 2 -27.41 20.97 23.64
CA THR A 2 -27.24 20.40 24.97
C THR A 2 -26.15 19.35 24.90
N ALA A 3 -25.19 19.40 25.84
CA ALA A 3 -24.12 18.43 25.91
C ALA A 3 -24.69 17.02 26.07
N THR A 4 -24.46 16.12 25.16
CA THR A 4 -24.85 14.72 25.20
C THR A 4 -24.16 14.05 26.38
N SER A 5 -24.90 13.39 27.28
CA SER A 5 -24.31 12.71 28.42
C SER A 5 -23.95 11.25 28.10
N CYS A 6 -22.97 10.70 28.82
CA CYS A 6 -22.59 9.28 28.68
C CYS A 6 -23.80 8.35 28.85
N LYS A 7 -24.64 8.62 29.86
CA LYS A 7 -25.85 7.84 30.11
C LYS A 7 -26.84 7.87 28.93
N GLU A 8 -27.02 9.05 28.30
CA GLU A 8 -27.92 9.18 27.15
C GLU A 8 -27.43 8.33 25.97
N ILE A 9 -26.10 8.27 25.73
CA ILE A 9 -25.51 7.46 24.65
C ILE A 9 -25.68 5.97 24.99
N THR A 10 -25.38 5.57 26.22
CA THR A 10 -25.48 4.17 26.66
C THR A 10 -26.93 3.69 26.56
N ASP A 11 -27.90 4.52 27.00
CA ASP A 11 -29.31 4.24 26.84
C ASP A 11 -29.72 4.14 25.35
N ALA A 12 -29.15 4.96 24.48
CA ALA A 12 -29.39 4.90 23.03
C ALA A 12 -28.87 3.60 22.41
N MET A 13 -27.70 3.10 22.83
CA MET A 13 -27.22 1.78 22.42
C MET A 13 -28.20 0.66 22.82
N GLN A 14 -28.72 0.71 24.06
CA GLN A 14 -29.71 -0.28 24.54
C GLN A 14 -31.02 -0.20 23.77
N ARG A 15 -31.45 1.00 23.35
CA ARG A 15 -32.66 1.20 22.54
C ARG A 15 -32.43 0.92 21.05
N GLN A 16 -31.21 0.47 20.66
CA GLN A 16 -30.84 0.21 19.28
C GLN A 16 -31.01 1.45 18.37
N GLU A 17 -30.67 2.64 18.88
CA GLU A 17 -30.63 3.89 18.09
C GLU A 17 -29.29 4.12 17.42
N ILE A 18 -28.22 3.37 17.81
CA ILE A 18 -26.89 3.46 17.19
C ILE A 18 -26.71 2.28 16.24
N HIS A 19 -26.44 2.61 14.98
CA HIS A 19 -26.33 1.66 13.88
C HIS A 19 -25.00 1.82 13.13
N GLY A 20 -24.54 0.75 12.49
CA GLY A 20 -23.43 0.78 11.55
C GLY A 20 -23.87 1.28 10.18
N TYR A 21 -23.17 2.28 9.68
CA TYR A 21 -23.22 2.73 8.30
C TYR A 21 -21.93 2.27 7.61
N TYR A 22 -22.02 1.86 6.38
CA TYR A 22 -20.91 1.26 5.65
C TYR A 22 -20.40 2.26 4.62
N GLN A 23 -19.13 2.63 4.72
CA GLN A 23 -18.49 3.43 3.69
C GLN A 23 -17.65 2.51 2.80
N PRO A 24 -18.01 2.37 1.50
CA PRO A 24 -17.30 1.50 0.59
C PRO A 24 -15.87 1.95 0.33
N LYS A 25 -14.97 0.96 0.27
CA LYS A 25 -13.58 1.09 -0.19
C LYS A 25 -13.49 0.52 -1.60
N TYR A 26 -12.85 1.23 -2.50
CA TYR A 26 -12.69 0.81 -3.89
C TYR A 26 -11.22 0.59 -4.23
N ASP A 27 -10.95 -0.38 -5.06
CA ASP A 27 -9.64 -0.55 -5.67
C ASP A 27 -9.31 0.67 -6.54
N ALA A 28 -8.20 1.33 -6.26
CA ALA A 28 -7.85 2.60 -6.89
C ALA A 28 -7.63 2.47 -8.40
N THR A 29 -7.17 1.32 -8.88
CA THR A 29 -6.85 1.07 -10.28
C THR A 29 -8.09 0.68 -11.08
N THR A 30 -8.87 -0.29 -10.57
CA THR A 30 -10.00 -0.89 -11.30
C THR A 30 -11.33 -0.22 -11.01
N GLY A 31 -11.44 0.58 -9.94
CA GLY A 31 -12.69 1.16 -9.47
C GLY A 31 -13.69 0.13 -8.94
N LYS A 32 -13.27 -1.11 -8.69
CA LYS A 32 -14.14 -2.16 -8.15
C LYS A 32 -14.24 -2.05 -6.65
N LEU A 33 -15.40 -2.44 -6.12
CA LEU A 33 -15.62 -2.54 -4.69
C LEU A 33 -14.65 -3.56 -4.07
N ALA A 34 -13.87 -3.12 -3.06
CA ALA A 34 -12.75 -3.89 -2.49
C ALA A 34 -12.85 -4.06 -0.97
N GLY A 35 -13.84 -3.45 -0.33
CA GLY A 35 -14.09 -3.52 1.11
C GLY A 35 -15.03 -2.43 1.56
N ALA A 36 -15.19 -2.30 2.87
CA ALA A 36 -15.92 -1.18 3.48
C ALA A 36 -15.41 -0.91 4.90
N GLU A 37 -15.66 0.28 5.41
CA GLU A 37 -15.51 0.62 6.82
C GLU A 37 -16.90 0.76 7.46
N ILE A 38 -17.09 0.17 8.64
CA ILE A 38 -18.31 0.37 9.43
C ILE A 38 -18.14 1.57 10.36
N LEU A 39 -19.05 2.52 10.24
CA LEU A 39 -19.02 3.80 10.92
C LEU A 39 -20.28 3.95 11.78
N ALA A 40 -20.16 4.15 13.07
CA ALA A 40 -21.31 4.36 13.94
C ALA A 40 -22.11 5.61 13.55
N ARG A 41 -23.44 5.52 13.58
CA ARG A 41 -24.38 6.63 13.42
C ARG A 41 -25.45 6.52 14.47
N TRP A 42 -25.71 7.60 15.17
CA TRP A 42 -26.80 7.65 16.12
C TRP A 42 -28.04 8.28 15.47
N VAL A 43 -29.00 7.45 15.14
CA VAL A 43 -30.27 7.85 14.54
C VAL A 43 -31.32 8.00 15.64
N LYS A 44 -31.70 9.23 15.94
CA LYS A 44 -32.70 9.53 16.99
C LYS A 44 -34.10 9.21 16.51
N PRO A 45 -35.07 9.03 17.46
CA PRO A 45 -36.47 8.75 17.11
C PRO A 45 -37.16 9.84 16.27
N ASP A 46 -36.64 11.07 16.28
CA ASP A 46 -37.11 12.17 15.44
C ASP A 46 -36.57 12.17 14.03
N GLY A 47 -35.74 11.16 13.70
CA GLY A 47 -35.05 11.02 12.40
C GLY A 47 -33.76 11.83 12.26
N SER A 48 -33.37 12.60 13.26
CA SER A 48 -32.09 13.29 13.25
C SER A 48 -30.94 12.30 13.45
N MET A 49 -29.82 12.56 12.77
CA MET A 49 -28.61 11.72 12.83
C MET A 49 -27.45 12.49 13.46
N LEU A 50 -26.80 11.88 14.46
CA LEU A 50 -25.55 12.37 15.02
C LEU A 50 -24.37 11.55 14.50
N LEU A 51 -23.31 12.25 14.12
CA LEU A 51 -22.04 11.65 13.67
C LEU A 51 -21.15 11.28 14.85
N PRO A 52 -20.20 10.33 14.71
CA PRO A 52 -19.31 9.86 15.77
C PRO A 52 -18.63 11.00 16.53
N GLN A 53 -18.16 12.02 15.84
CA GLN A 53 -17.51 13.20 16.44
C GLN A 53 -18.36 13.92 17.51
N CYS A 54 -19.68 13.70 17.53
CA CYS A 54 -20.58 14.30 18.52
C CYS A 54 -20.73 13.47 19.79
N PHE A 55 -20.42 12.17 19.77
CA PHE A 55 -20.69 11.28 20.91
C PHE A 55 -19.52 10.35 21.28
N VAL A 56 -18.62 10.00 20.35
CA VAL A 56 -17.47 9.15 20.63
C VAL A 56 -16.54 9.77 21.70
N PRO A 57 -16.17 11.08 21.63
CA PRO A 57 -15.32 11.68 22.67
C PRO A 57 -15.93 11.62 24.07
N VAL A 58 -17.27 11.63 24.17
CA VAL A 58 -17.97 11.49 25.46
C VAL A 58 -17.83 10.06 25.99
N LEU A 59 -17.96 9.04 25.10
CA LEU A 59 -17.81 7.63 25.48
C LEU A 59 -16.37 7.30 25.90
N GLU A 60 -15.38 7.92 25.30
CA GLU A 60 -13.99 7.78 25.70
C GLU A 60 -13.75 8.31 27.11
N THR A 61 -14.32 9.48 27.46
CA THR A 61 -14.15 10.07 28.80
C THR A 61 -14.83 9.27 29.91
N CYS A 62 -15.86 8.47 29.59
CA CYS A 62 -16.57 7.66 30.57
C CYS A 62 -16.27 6.15 30.45
N GLU A 63 -15.22 5.78 29.73
CA GLU A 63 -14.76 4.39 29.54
C GLU A 63 -15.82 3.43 28.97
N SER A 64 -16.82 4.00 28.27
CA SER A 64 -17.92 3.22 27.68
C SER A 64 -17.76 2.99 26.20
N ILE A 65 -16.66 3.45 25.61
CA ILE A 65 -16.35 3.29 24.18
C ILE A 65 -16.27 1.81 23.78
N ASN A 66 -15.74 0.95 24.66
CA ASN A 66 -15.64 -0.48 24.41
C ASN A 66 -17.00 -1.12 24.05
N THR A 67 -18.10 -0.62 24.65
CA THR A 67 -19.45 -1.12 24.35
C THR A 67 -19.85 -0.80 22.91
N LEU A 68 -19.51 0.39 22.42
CA LEU A 68 -19.77 0.81 21.04
C LEU A 68 -18.96 -0.03 20.06
N ASP A 69 -17.65 -0.20 20.33
CA ASP A 69 -16.74 -0.93 19.44
C ASP A 69 -17.20 -2.38 19.28
N TRP A 70 -17.59 -3.05 20.37
CA TRP A 70 -18.16 -4.40 20.32
C TRP A 70 -19.52 -4.47 19.61
N LEU A 71 -20.35 -3.42 19.73
CA LEU A 71 -21.62 -3.34 18.99
C LEU A 71 -21.33 -3.29 17.47
N MET A 72 -20.38 -2.45 17.05
CA MET A 72 -19.98 -2.34 15.64
C MET A 72 -19.34 -3.65 15.13
N ALA A 73 -18.51 -4.29 15.94
CA ALA A 73 -17.89 -5.57 15.59
C ALA A 73 -18.95 -6.66 15.36
N GLU A 74 -19.93 -6.74 16.25
CA GLU A 74 -21.04 -7.70 16.10
C GLU A 74 -21.87 -7.41 14.85
N GLU A 75 -22.14 -6.14 14.57
CA GLU A 75 -22.89 -5.74 13.38
C GLU A 75 -22.13 -6.01 12.08
N ALA A 76 -20.81 -5.80 12.05
CA ALA A 76 -19.96 -6.16 10.93
C ALA A 76 -20.02 -7.67 10.65
N CYS A 77 -19.83 -8.52 11.67
CA CYS A 77 -19.93 -9.98 11.53
C CYS A 77 -21.31 -10.44 11.03
N ARG A 78 -22.41 -9.82 11.51
CA ARG A 78 -23.76 -10.10 11.00
C ARG A 78 -23.90 -9.73 9.53
N THR A 79 -23.29 -8.62 9.11
CA THR A 79 -23.36 -8.14 7.73
C THR A 79 -22.53 -9.03 6.80
N ILE A 80 -21.32 -9.43 7.20
CA ILE A 80 -20.51 -10.39 6.46
C ILE A 80 -21.27 -11.70 6.25
N LYS A 81 -21.92 -12.21 7.31
CA LYS A 81 -22.77 -13.41 7.20
C LYS A 81 -23.95 -13.22 6.24
N ALA A 82 -24.61 -12.06 6.27
CA ALA A 82 -25.75 -11.76 5.38
C ALA A 82 -25.32 -11.64 3.92
N LEU A 83 -24.12 -11.14 3.64
CA LEU A 83 -23.53 -11.05 2.31
C LEU A 83 -23.20 -12.43 1.71
N GLY A 84 -22.87 -13.42 2.54
CA GLY A 84 -22.54 -14.78 2.10
C GLY A 84 -21.43 -14.79 1.05
N ARG A 85 -21.69 -15.34 -0.13
CA ARG A 85 -20.70 -15.40 -1.23
C ARG A 85 -20.29 -14.03 -1.80
N HIS A 86 -21.01 -12.97 -1.45
CA HIS A 86 -20.72 -11.58 -1.86
C HIS A 86 -19.96 -10.81 -0.78
N ALA A 87 -19.55 -11.50 0.30
CA ALA A 87 -18.81 -10.88 1.37
C ALA A 87 -17.48 -10.31 0.88
N ILE A 88 -17.18 -9.13 1.37
CA ILE A 88 -15.94 -8.39 1.17
C ILE A 88 -15.42 -7.97 2.54
N PRO A 89 -14.12 -7.65 2.68
CA PRO A 89 -13.56 -7.20 3.95
C PRO A 89 -14.30 -5.98 4.51
N ILE A 90 -14.64 -6.04 5.80
CA ILE A 90 -15.22 -4.92 6.55
C ILE A 90 -14.26 -4.57 7.67
N SER A 91 -13.84 -3.32 7.73
CA SER A 91 -13.00 -2.82 8.81
C SER A 91 -13.84 -2.20 9.92
N ILE A 92 -13.36 -2.38 11.15
CA ILE A 92 -13.96 -1.88 12.39
C ILE A 92 -12.93 -1.14 13.23
N ASN A 93 -13.33 -0.02 13.78
CA ASN A 93 -12.52 0.76 14.70
C ASN A 93 -12.55 0.13 16.09
N PHE A 94 -11.38 -0.08 16.69
CA PHE A 94 -11.23 -0.43 18.09
C PHE A 94 -10.41 0.65 18.81
N SER A 95 -10.96 1.12 19.93
CA SER A 95 -10.27 2.09 20.77
C SER A 95 -9.06 1.47 21.48
N ARG A 96 -8.08 2.29 21.84
CA ARG A 96 -6.87 1.87 22.57
C ARG A 96 -7.17 1.14 23.88
N TYR A 97 -8.35 1.36 24.50
CA TYR A 97 -8.73 0.73 25.75
C TYR A 97 -8.82 -0.80 25.66
N HIS A 98 -9.04 -1.35 24.46
CA HIS A 98 -9.07 -2.79 24.22
C HIS A 98 -7.68 -3.45 24.31
N ILE A 99 -6.60 -2.70 24.19
CA ILE A 99 -5.24 -3.24 24.28
C ILE A 99 -4.96 -3.83 25.65
N ARG A 100 -5.63 -3.34 26.69
CA ARG A 100 -5.54 -3.82 28.06
C ARG A 100 -6.72 -4.66 28.53
N GLU A 101 -7.68 -4.93 27.68
CA GLU A 101 -8.86 -5.73 27.97
C GLU A 101 -8.49 -7.23 28.00
N ALA A 102 -8.53 -7.85 29.19
CA ALA A 102 -8.00 -9.20 29.40
C ALA A 102 -8.74 -10.29 28.61
N ASP A 103 -10.02 -10.11 28.33
CA ASP A 103 -10.87 -11.07 27.61
C ASP A 103 -11.11 -10.71 26.13
N PHE A 104 -10.45 -9.67 25.62
CA PHE A 104 -10.60 -9.18 24.26
C PHE A 104 -10.51 -10.30 23.20
N PHE A 105 -9.44 -11.08 23.22
CA PHE A 105 -9.19 -12.14 22.23
C PHE A 105 -10.18 -13.30 22.35
N THR A 106 -10.58 -13.64 23.57
CA THR A 106 -11.61 -14.67 23.83
C THR A 106 -12.95 -14.21 23.26
N ARG A 107 -13.30 -12.96 23.47
CA ARG A 107 -14.54 -12.37 22.98
C ARG A 107 -14.54 -12.23 21.46
N LEU A 108 -13.43 -11.77 20.87
CA LEU A 108 -13.28 -11.61 19.42
C LEU A 108 -13.36 -12.98 18.73
N SER A 109 -12.62 -13.98 19.20
CA SER A 109 -12.68 -15.34 18.69
C SER A 109 -14.09 -15.94 18.81
N GLY A 110 -14.75 -15.75 19.96
CA GLY A 110 -16.14 -16.16 20.16
C GLY A 110 -17.10 -15.47 19.19
N LEU A 111 -16.88 -14.20 18.87
CA LEU A 111 -17.70 -13.46 17.91
C LEU A 111 -17.54 -14.03 16.49
N LEU A 112 -16.29 -14.24 16.03
CA LEU A 112 -16.01 -14.86 14.73
C LEU A 112 -16.67 -16.23 14.62
N GLN A 113 -16.55 -17.06 15.64
CA GLN A 113 -17.15 -18.39 15.69
C GLN A 113 -18.68 -18.34 15.67
N LYS A 114 -19.30 -17.45 16.46
CA LYS A 114 -20.75 -17.26 16.53
C LYS A 114 -21.39 -16.98 15.18
N TYR A 115 -20.74 -16.18 14.37
CA TYR A 115 -21.25 -15.77 13.05
C TYR A 115 -20.70 -16.60 11.90
N GLY A 116 -19.68 -17.42 12.13
CA GLY A 116 -18.96 -18.17 11.10
C GLY A 116 -18.22 -17.21 10.15
N THR A 117 -17.70 -16.11 10.70
CA THR A 117 -17.01 -15.08 9.93
C THR A 117 -15.61 -15.57 9.60
N ASP A 118 -15.25 -15.54 8.31
CA ASP A 118 -13.89 -15.75 7.87
C ASP A 118 -13.02 -14.59 8.37
N PRO A 119 -11.94 -14.83 9.13
CA PRO A 119 -11.06 -13.77 9.63
C PRO A 119 -10.54 -12.82 8.55
N GLU A 120 -10.29 -13.31 7.34
CA GLU A 120 -9.82 -12.47 6.22
C GLU A 120 -10.84 -11.39 5.80
N LEU A 121 -12.10 -11.52 6.22
CA LEU A 121 -13.18 -10.58 5.94
C LEU A 121 -13.39 -9.53 7.04
N LEU A 122 -12.58 -9.55 8.11
CA LEU A 122 -12.64 -8.56 9.18
C LEU A 122 -11.29 -7.89 9.38
N GLU A 123 -11.23 -6.57 9.23
CA GLU A 123 -10.03 -5.76 9.44
C GLU A 123 -10.18 -4.97 10.74
N ILE A 124 -9.15 -4.92 11.59
CA ILE A 124 -9.14 -4.17 12.85
C ILE A 124 -8.42 -2.84 12.62
N GLU A 125 -9.10 -1.72 12.81
CA GLU A 125 -8.52 -0.39 12.71
C GLU A 125 -8.16 0.16 14.09
N ILE A 126 -6.93 0.69 14.21
CA ILE A 126 -6.43 1.37 15.41
C ILE A 126 -5.84 2.71 15.00
N THR A 127 -6.04 3.74 15.79
CA THR A 127 -5.51 5.07 15.50
C THR A 127 -4.02 5.18 15.81
N GLU A 128 -3.35 6.12 15.16
CA GLU A 128 -1.95 6.44 15.43
C GLU A 128 -1.66 6.76 16.92
N SER A 129 -2.60 7.43 17.59
CA SER A 129 -2.46 7.76 19.01
C SER A 129 -2.39 6.50 19.90
N ALA A 130 -3.05 5.41 19.53
CA ALA A 130 -2.97 4.14 20.26
C ALA A 130 -1.55 3.55 20.26
N LEU A 131 -0.79 3.74 19.17
CA LEU A 131 0.60 3.28 19.08
C LEU A 131 1.52 4.02 20.05
N ILE A 132 1.27 5.31 20.29
CA ILE A 132 2.09 6.14 21.16
C ILE A 132 1.78 5.85 22.62
N ASP A 133 0.50 5.78 22.97
CA ASP A 133 0.03 5.68 24.35
C ASP A 133 0.24 4.27 24.93
N GLU A 134 0.21 3.23 24.10
CA GLU A 134 0.25 1.82 24.51
C GLU A 134 1.51 1.08 24.02
N ASN A 135 2.60 1.80 23.78
CA ASN A 135 3.84 1.33 23.12
C ASN A 135 4.39 -0.01 23.66
N GLU A 136 4.23 -0.32 24.95
CA GLU A 136 4.73 -1.56 25.55
C GLU A 136 3.83 -2.78 25.26
N HIS A 137 2.52 -2.59 25.05
CA HIS A 137 1.55 -3.66 24.93
C HIS A 137 1.02 -3.87 23.50
N ILE A 138 1.11 -2.83 22.68
CA ILE A 138 0.51 -2.83 21.34
C ILE A 138 1.11 -3.90 20.43
N LEU A 139 2.41 -4.13 20.49
CA LEU A 139 3.09 -5.12 19.66
C LEU A 139 2.58 -6.55 19.96
N GLU A 140 2.45 -6.90 21.24
CA GLU A 140 1.91 -8.18 21.65
C GLU A 140 0.45 -8.33 21.24
N TRP A 141 -0.34 -7.25 21.40
CA TRP A 141 -1.74 -7.21 21.02
C TRP A 141 -1.93 -7.42 19.51
N ILE A 142 -1.13 -6.75 18.64
CA ILE A 142 -1.17 -6.95 17.19
C ILE A 142 -0.79 -8.39 16.83
N ASN A 143 0.26 -8.95 17.44
CA ASN A 143 0.67 -10.32 17.18
C ASN A 143 -0.43 -11.33 17.57
N GLN A 144 -1.19 -11.08 18.62
CA GLN A 144 -2.32 -11.92 19.00
C GLN A 144 -3.49 -11.78 18.01
N ILE A 145 -3.76 -10.59 17.44
CA ILE A 145 -4.73 -10.41 16.34
C ILE A 145 -4.31 -11.24 15.13
N HIS A 146 -3.03 -11.18 14.75
CA HIS A 146 -2.50 -12.00 13.66
C HIS A 146 -2.62 -13.52 13.92
N SER A 147 -2.53 -13.96 15.18
CA SER A 147 -2.75 -15.35 15.52
C SER A 147 -4.19 -15.83 15.25
N LEU A 148 -5.14 -14.90 15.18
CA LEU A 148 -6.52 -15.14 14.75
C LEU A 148 -6.72 -14.97 13.22
N HIS A 149 -5.64 -14.77 12.47
CA HIS A 149 -5.64 -14.51 11.02
C HIS A 149 -6.40 -13.23 10.59
N LEU A 150 -6.50 -12.25 11.48
CA LEU A 150 -7.08 -10.94 11.21
C LEU A 150 -5.99 -9.97 10.75
N LYS A 151 -6.38 -8.97 9.96
CA LYS A 151 -5.49 -7.86 9.55
C LYS A 151 -5.66 -6.66 10.46
N VAL A 152 -4.56 -5.93 10.67
CA VAL A 152 -4.53 -4.67 11.43
C VAL A 152 -4.25 -3.51 10.50
N ALA A 153 -5.12 -2.50 10.55
CA ALA A 153 -4.96 -1.25 9.85
C ALA A 153 -4.60 -0.12 10.81
N LEU A 154 -3.61 0.67 10.44
CA LEU A 154 -3.29 1.92 11.13
C LEU A 154 -4.10 3.05 10.52
N ASP A 155 -4.94 3.66 11.35
CA ASP A 155 -5.85 4.74 10.95
C ASP A 155 -5.29 6.13 11.25
N ASP A 156 -5.84 7.15 10.57
CA ASP A 156 -5.51 8.57 10.72
C ASP A 156 -4.02 8.91 10.49
N PHE A 157 -3.30 8.12 9.68
CA PHE A 157 -1.88 8.38 9.44
C PHE A 157 -1.65 9.74 8.77
N GLY A 158 -0.85 10.57 9.43
CA GLY A 158 -0.51 11.93 8.98
C GLY A 158 -1.34 13.03 9.59
N SER A 159 -2.32 12.71 10.45
CA SER A 159 -3.09 13.70 11.21
C SER A 159 -2.34 14.25 12.42
N GLY A 160 -1.26 13.59 12.87
CA GLY A 160 -0.53 13.87 14.09
C GLY A 160 1.00 13.90 13.94
N LEU A 161 1.69 13.44 14.98
CA LEU A 161 3.15 13.40 15.08
C LEU A 161 3.73 12.05 14.61
N SER A 162 3.23 11.51 13.49
CA SER A 162 3.67 10.22 12.95
C SER A 162 5.17 10.15 12.80
N SER A 163 5.79 9.29 13.58
CA SER A 163 7.19 8.96 13.37
C SER A 163 7.27 7.76 12.43
N LEU A 164 7.96 7.90 11.30
CA LEU A 164 8.29 6.79 10.40
C LEU A 164 8.97 5.62 11.13
N GLN A 165 9.47 5.86 12.34
CA GLN A 165 10.05 4.84 13.21
C GLN A 165 9.01 3.80 13.63
N PHE A 166 7.77 4.21 13.92
CA PHE A 166 6.70 3.25 14.27
C PHE A 166 6.36 2.31 13.11
N MET A 167 6.34 2.81 11.88
CA MET A 167 6.05 1.98 10.71
C MET A 167 7.07 0.85 10.50
N LYS A 168 8.32 1.04 10.94
CA LYS A 168 9.38 0.03 10.80
C LYS A 168 9.20 -1.12 11.80
N ASP A 169 8.74 -0.82 13.00
CA ASP A 169 8.79 -1.75 14.13
C ASP A 169 7.42 -2.41 14.40
N MET A 170 6.33 -1.85 13.87
CA MET A 170 4.97 -2.35 14.08
C MET A 170 4.51 -3.25 12.92
N PRO A 171 4.06 -4.47 13.22
CA PRO A 171 3.58 -5.41 12.20
C PRO A 171 2.13 -5.09 11.79
N ILE A 172 1.91 -3.92 11.19
CA ILE A 172 0.62 -3.55 10.59
C ILE A 172 0.53 -4.09 9.16
N ASP A 173 -0.69 -4.31 8.67
CA ASP A 173 -0.95 -4.83 7.32
C ASP A 173 -1.42 -3.72 6.37
N ILE A 174 -2.15 -2.74 6.91
CA ILE A 174 -2.82 -1.70 6.13
C ILE A 174 -2.48 -0.33 6.72
N LEU A 175 -2.16 0.61 5.83
CA LEU A 175 -1.94 2.01 6.18
C LEU A 175 -3.07 2.86 5.60
N LYS A 176 -3.89 3.49 6.46
CA LYS A 176 -4.93 4.44 6.07
C LYS A 176 -4.35 5.86 6.13
N ILE A 177 -4.36 6.53 5.00
CA ILE A 177 -3.79 7.87 4.84
C ILE A 177 -4.90 8.88 4.98
N ASP A 178 -4.83 9.69 6.06
CA ASP A 178 -5.86 10.66 6.40
C ASP A 178 -6.03 11.75 5.33
N LYS A 179 -7.25 12.21 5.16
CA LYS A 179 -7.63 13.27 4.22
C LYS A 179 -6.85 14.58 4.40
N SER A 180 -6.30 14.86 5.59
CA SER A 180 -5.50 16.07 5.84
C SER A 180 -4.26 16.12 4.96
N LEU A 181 -3.67 14.96 4.63
CA LEU A 181 -2.56 14.85 3.68
C LEU A 181 -3.01 15.03 2.21
N LEU A 182 -4.31 14.83 1.92
CA LEU A 182 -4.91 15.05 0.60
C LEU A 182 -5.51 16.45 0.44
N SER A 183 -5.50 17.27 1.51
CA SER A 183 -6.06 18.62 1.51
C SER A 183 -5.28 19.54 0.58
N GLY A 184 -6.00 20.44 -0.13
CA GLY A 184 -5.39 21.38 -1.06
C GLY A 184 -5.22 20.89 -2.49
N ASN A 185 -5.90 19.81 -2.92
CA ASN A 185 -5.77 19.18 -4.25
C ASN A 185 -4.33 18.78 -4.60
N CYS A 186 -3.49 18.46 -3.59
CA CYS A 186 -2.05 18.29 -3.77
C CYS A 186 -1.42 19.47 -4.54
N ALA A 187 -1.85 20.70 -4.19
CA ALA A 187 -1.61 21.91 -4.98
C ALA A 187 -0.16 22.38 -4.92
N THR A 188 0.60 21.98 -3.90
CA THR A 188 2.02 22.35 -3.81
C THR A 188 2.92 21.16 -4.07
N ASP A 189 4.08 21.42 -4.71
CA ASP A 189 5.10 20.39 -4.95
C ASP A 189 5.56 19.70 -3.65
N LYS A 190 5.54 20.43 -2.51
CA LYS A 190 5.93 19.87 -1.20
C LYS A 190 4.91 18.86 -0.68
N GLU A 191 3.60 19.13 -0.79
CA GLU A 191 2.54 18.21 -0.38
C GLU A 191 2.60 16.92 -1.20
N ARG A 192 2.79 17.05 -2.52
CA ARG A 192 2.97 15.91 -3.42
C ARG A 192 4.17 15.06 -3.06
N ILE A 193 5.33 15.68 -2.82
CA ILE A 193 6.56 14.97 -2.42
C ILE A 193 6.36 14.20 -1.11
N VAL A 194 5.66 14.79 -0.13
CA VAL A 194 5.38 14.11 1.16
C VAL A 194 4.50 12.90 0.92
N LEU A 195 3.39 13.04 0.19
CA LEU A 195 2.49 11.95 -0.13
C LEU A 195 3.18 10.83 -0.93
N GLU A 196 3.90 11.17 -2.00
CA GLU A 196 4.68 10.22 -2.79
C GLU A 196 5.67 9.45 -1.90
N SER A 197 6.30 10.14 -0.95
CA SER A 197 7.22 9.51 0.01
C SER A 197 6.51 8.52 0.92
N VAL A 198 5.33 8.87 1.45
CA VAL A 198 4.52 7.98 2.31
C VAL A 198 4.11 6.73 1.55
N PHE A 199 3.56 6.86 0.33
CA PHE A 199 3.19 5.72 -0.50
C PHE A 199 4.40 4.87 -0.89
N TYR A 200 5.53 5.50 -1.22
CA TYR A 200 6.77 4.79 -1.51
C TYR A 200 7.21 3.92 -0.33
N PHE A 201 7.20 4.46 0.90
CA PHE A 201 7.53 3.70 2.11
C PHE A 201 6.54 2.57 2.35
N ALA A 202 5.24 2.83 2.29
CA ALA A 202 4.20 1.83 2.49
C ALA A 202 4.35 0.66 1.50
N ASN A 203 4.56 0.96 0.22
CA ASN A 203 4.76 -0.05 -0.82
C ASN A 203 6.05 -0.85 -0.59
N ARG A 204 7.15 -0.21 -0.16
CA ARG A 204 8.42 -0.90 0.16
C ARG A 204 8.31 -1.80 1.39
N LEU A 205 7.46 -1.46 2.34
CA LEU A 205 7.14 -2.28 3.52
C LEU A 205 6.06 -3.34 3.22
N GLN A 206 5.58 -3.41 1.98
CA GLN A 206 4.51 -4.33 1.55
C GLN A 206 3.18 -4.12 2.29
N LEU A 207 2.91 -2.89 2.73
CA LEU A 207 1.65 -2.52 3.35
C LEU A 207 0.58 -2.27 2.27
N ASP A 208 -0.62 -2.77 2.50
CA ASP A 208 -1.79 -2.29 1.75
C ASP A 208 -2.05 -0.83 2.12
N THR A 209 -2.47 -0.01 1.15
CA THR A 209 -2.76 1.41 1.40
C THR A 209 -4.21 1.74 1.12
N VAL A 210 -4.79 2.57 1.99
CA VAL A 210 -6.12 3.15 1.80
C VAL A 210 -6.01 4.68 1.90
N ALA A 211 -6.34 5.40 0.83
CA ALA A 211 -6.43 6.86 0.88
C ALA A 211 -7.85 7.28 1.22
N GLU A 212 -7.98 8.10 2.26
CA GLU A 212 -9.27 8.56 2.76
C GLU A 212 -9.64 9.96 2.26
N GLY A 213 -10.94 10.25 2.25
CA GLY A 213 -11.46 11.57 1.86
C GLY A 213 -11.19 11.92 0.41
N VAL A 214 -11.15 10.94 -0.48
CA VAL A 214 -11.01 11.20 -1.93
C VAL A 214 -12.31 11.76 -2.48
N GLU A 215 -12.28 13.01 -2.95
CA GLU A 215 -13.46 13.76 -3.39
C GLU A 215 -13.42 14.14 -4.87
N THR A 216 -12.23 14.10 -5.53
CA THR A 216 -12.07 14.55 -6.91
C THR A 216 -11.33 13.51 -7.77
N GLU A 217 -11.61 13.54 -9.08
CA GLU A 217 -10.91 12.74 -10.08
C GLU A 217 -9.42 13.09 -10.16
N GLU A 218 -9.05 14.34 -9.86
CA GLU A 218 -7.65 14.77 -9.83
C GLU A 218 -6.88 14.09 -8.71
N GLN A 219 -7.47 14.04 -7.49
CA GLN A 219 -6.90 13.28 -6.36
C GLN A 219 -6.76 11.80 -6.72
N LEU A 220 -7.79 11.20 -7.32
CA LEU A 220 -7.74 9.81 -7.76
C LEU A 220 -6.63 9.58 -8.78
N GLY A 221 -6.51 10.47 -9.77
CA GLY A 221 -5.44 10.41 -10.78
C GLY A 221 -4.06 10.43 -10.14
N PHE A 222 -3.83 11.31 -9.18
CA PHE A 222 -2.57 11.38 -8.44
C PHE A 222 -2.31 10.12 -7.60
N LEU A 223 -3.29 9.65 -6.85
CA LEU A 223 -3.16 8.45 -6.01
C LEU A 223 -2.83 7.19 -6.83
N LYS A 224 -3.33 7.09 -8.06
CA LYS A 224 -2.94 6.04 -9.00
C LYS A 224 -1.46 6.11 -9.37
N THR A 225 -0.89 7.30 -9.52
CA THR A 225 0.56 7.45 -9.81
C THR A 225 1.42 7.03 -8.62
N CYS A 226 0.89 7.10 -7.40
CA CYS A 226 1.55 6.66 -6.17
C CYS A 226 1.38 5.16 -5.87
N ASP A 227 0.73 4.37 -6.73
CA ASP A 227 0.39 2.96 -6.52
C ASP A 227 -0.45 2.73 -5.24
N CYS A 228 -1.36 3.66 -4.94
CA CYS A 228 -2.35 3.49 -3.88
C CYS A 228 -3.25 2.28 -4.20
N LYS A 229 -3.47 1.40 -3.23
CA LYS A 229 -4.24 0.16 -3.45
C LYS A 229 -5.75 0.39 -3.39
N LYS A 230 -6.21 1.02 -2.33
CA LYS A 230 -7.63 1.26 -2.09
C LYS A 230 -7.89 2.74 -1.82
N ILE A 231 -9.08 3.19 -2.13
CA ILE A 231 -9.55 4.55 -1.89
C ILE A 231 -10.91 4.53 -1.20
N GLN A 232 -11.14 5.52 -0.36
CA GLN A 232 -12.37 5.75 0.36
C GLN A 232 -12.68 7.25 0.31
N GLY A 233 -13.91 7.62 -0.11
CA GLY A 233 -14.28 9.03 -0.18
C GLY A 233 -15.54 9.29 -0.98
N PHE A 234 -16.00 10.54 -0.95
CA PHE A 234 -17.27 10.95 -1.54
C PHE A 234 -17.27 10.97 -3.07
N LEU A 235 -16.09 10.85 -3.69
CA LEU A 235 -15.99 10.65 -5.13
C LEU A 235 -16.75 9.39 -5.58
N PHE A 236 -16.72 8.33 -4.77
CA PHE A 236 -17.34 7.05 -5.08
C PHE A 236 -18.62 6.80 -4.31
N ALA A 237 -18.57 6.94 -2.97
CA ALA A 237 -19.74 6.72 -2.13
C ALA A 237 -19.60 7.41 -0.76
N GLN A 238 -20.74 7.85 -0.24
CA GLN A 238 -20.88 8.26 1.16
C GLN A 238 -21.18 7.03 2.04
N PRO A 239 -20.96 7.13 3.36
CA PRO A 239 -21.46 6.10 4.28
C PRO A 239 -22.96 5.86 4.10
N MET A 240 -23.35 4.60 3.91
CA MET A 240 -24.73 4.21 3.62
C MET A 240 -25.27 3.17 4.62
N PRO A 241 -26.58 3.07 4.79
CA PRO A 241 -27.20 2.03 5.63
C PRO A 241 -26.86 0.62 5.11
N LYS A 242 -26.96 -0.35 6.03
CA LYS A 242 -26.65 -1.77 5.78
C LYS A 242 -27.34 -2.33 4.55
N GLU A 243 -28.63 -2.04 4.37
CA GLU A 243 -29.46 -2.57 3.29
C GLU A 243 -28.97 -2.08 1.92
N GLU A 244 -28.59 -0.80 1.85
CA GLU A 244 -28.03 -0.21 0.63
C GLU A 244 -26.65 -0.79 0.32
N PHE A 245 -25.83 -0.99 1.36
CA PHE A 245 -24.51 -1.60 1.21
C PHE A 245 -24.62 -3.06 0.72
N ILE A 246 -25.51 -3.88 1.28
CA ILE A 246 -25.74 -5.24 0.80
C ILE A 246 -26.20 -5.23 -0.66
N ALA A 247 -27.12 -4.32 -1.02
CA ALA A 247 -27.58 -4.18 -2.41
C ALA A 247 -26.44 -3.78 -3.36
N LEU A 248 -25.51 -2.92 -2.90
CA LEU A 248 -24.29 -2.53 -3.66
C LEU A 248 -23.40 -3.74 -3.92
N CYS A 249 -23.06 -4.52 -2.88
CA CYS A 249 -22.24 -5.73 -3.00
C CYS A 249 -22.85 -6.76 -3.97
N CYS A 250 -24.17 -6.90 -3.96
CA CYS A 250 -24.86 -7.82 -4.88
C CYS A 250 -24.89 -7.33 -6.32
N LYS A 251 -24.96 -6.00 -6.55
CA LYS A 251 -24.98 -5.41 -7.92
C LYS A 251 -23.66 -5.57 -8.65
N ASP A 252 -22.52 -5.45 -7.96
CA ASP A 252 -21.19 -5.58 -8.58
C ASP A 252 -20.93 -6.99 -9.15
N VAL A 253 -21.59 -8.01 -8.61
CA VAL A 253 -21.48 -9.39 -9.14
C VAL A 253 -22.32 -9.58 -10.41
N VAL A 254 -23.46 -8.91 -10.53
CA VAL A 254 -24.29 -8.98 -11.75
C VAL A 254 -23.54 -8.36 -12.95
N LYS A 255 -22.83 -7.23 -12.74
CA LYS A 255 -21.95 -6.66 -13.76
C LYS A 255 -20.79 -7.58 -14.15
N LYS A 256 -20.30 -8.42 -13.23
CA LYS A 256 -19.20 -9.37 -13.47
C LYS A 256 -19.64 -10.56 -14.33
N ALA A 257 -20.92 -10.91 -14.36
CA ALA A 257 -21.47 -11.99 -15.19
C ALA A 257 -21.75 -11.55 -16.65
N GLU A 258 -21.95 -10.25 -16.88
CA GLU A 258 -22.21 -9.71 -18.23
C GLU A 258 -20.94 -9.19 -18.95
N SER A 259 -19.78 -9.12 -18.30
CA SER A 259 -18.52 -8.60 -18.86
C SER A 259 -17.41 -9.66 -18.97
N LEU A 260 -17.76 -10.89 -19.36
CA LEU A 260 -16.80 -11.89 -19.81
C LEU A 260 -16.53 -11.72 -21.32
N ASP A 261 -16.14 -10.51 -21.72
CA ASP A 261 -15.52 -10.35 -23.03
C ASP A 261 -14.60 -9.12 -23.03
N ILE A 262 -13.38 -9.40 -23.50
CA ILE A 262 -12.33 -8.45 -23.88
C ILE A 262 -11.44 -7.98 -22.73
N LEU A 263 -10.26 -8.55 -22.69
CA LEU A 263 -9.04 -7.96 -22.12
C LEU A 263 -8.86 -6.53 -22.65
N GLU A 264 -9.45 -5.55 -21.98
CA GLU A 264 -9.17 -4.15 -22.27
C GLU A 264 -7.89 -3.74 -21.56
N PHE A 265 -6.81 -3.63 -22.32
CA PHE A 265 -5.58 -2.92 -21.94
C PHE A 265 -5.88 -1.41 -21.85
N GLN A 266 -6.64 -0.96 -20.86
CA GLN A 266 -7.11 0.43 -20.82
C GLN A 266 -6.49 1.32 -19.72
N THR A 267 -5.46 0.84 -18.98
CA THR A 267 -4.73 1.74 -18.09
C THR A 267 -3.25 1.79 -18.44
N PRO A 268 -2.65 3.01 -18.53
CA PRO A 268 -1.20 3.16 -18.77
C PRO A 268 -0.34 2.41 -17.73
N VAL A 269 -0.82 2.26 -16.50
CA VAL A 269 -0.13 1.56 -15.41
C VAL A 269 -0.05 0.06 -15.67
N SER A 270 -1.15 -0.58 -16.10
CA SER A 270 -1.14 -2.02 -16.41
C SER A 270 -0.26 -2.33 -17.64
N ALA A 271 -0.24 -1.46 -18.64
CA ALA A 271 0.63 -1.59 -19.79
C ALA A 271 2.11 -1.44 -19.39
N THR A 272 2.44 -0.50 -18.52
CA THR A 272 3.80 -0.30 -17.99
C THR A 272 4.24 -1.50 -17.15
N GLN A 273 3.40 -2.03 -16.27
CA GLN A 273 3.71 -3.21 -15.46
C GLN A 273 3.91 -4.45 -16.32
N LEU A 274 3.08 -4.67 -17.34
CA LEU A 274 3.24 -5.77 -18.29
C LEU A 274 4.52 -5.61 -19.10
N LEU A 275 4.86 -4.39 -19.51
CA LEU A 275 6.11 -4.08 -20.20
C LEU A 275 7.32 -4.37 -19.31
N LEU A 276 7.28 -3.92 -18.05
CA LEU A 276 8.35 -4.19 -17.07
C LEU A 276 8.46 -5.70 -16.80
N SER A 277 7.35 -6.42 -16.63
CA SER A 277 7.37 -7.88 -16.45
C SER A 277 7.98 -8.59 -17.66
N ALA A 278 7.66 -8.15 -18.87
CA ALA A 278 8.27 -8.69 -20.10
C ALA A 278 9.78 -8.37 -20.20
N ILE A 279 10.17 -7.17 -19.78
CA ILE A 279 11.58 -6.74 -19.71
C ILE A 279 12.33 -7.62 -18.71
N TYR A 280 11.80 -7.84 -17.51
CA TYR A 280 12.41 -8.69 -16.48
C TYR A 280 12.59 -10.14 -16.91
N GLN A 281 11.63 -10.70 -17.67
CA GLN A 281 11.77 -12.04 -18.23
C GLN A 281 12.93 -12.16 -19.24
N LYS A 282 13.21 -11.08 -19.97
CA LYS A 282 14.28 -11.06 -20.99
C LYS A 282 15.62 -10.63 -20.44
N TYR A 283 15.63 -9.69 -19.49
CA TYR A 283 16.84 -9.06 -18.96
C TYR A 283 16.94 -9.31 -17.45
N PRO A 284 17.62 -10.38 -17.03
CA PRO A 284 17.77 -10.72 -15.60
C PRO A 284 18.65 -9.71 -14.83
N LEU A 285 19.42 -8.86 -15.50
CA LEU A 285 20.18 -7.78 -14.89
C LEU A 285 19.79 -6.43 -15.52
N ILE A 286 19.29 -5.52 -14.68
CA ILE A 286 18.90 -4.16 -15.07
C ILE A 286 19.51 -3.17 -14.09
N ILE A 287 20.33 -2.24 -14.60
CA ILE A 287 21.01 -1.22 -13.80
C ILE A 287 20.68 0.17 -14.35
N PHE A 288 20.29 1.08 -13.49
CA PHE A 288 20.18 2.50 -13.78
C PHE A 288 21.46 3.21 -13.31
N ALA A 289 22.11 3.94 -14.18
CA ALA A 289 23.32 4.68 -13.86
C ALA A 289 23.12 6.17 -14.11
N ASN A 290 23.55 7.01 -13.17
CA ASN A 290 23.79 8.43 -13.38
C ASN A 290 25.30 8.62 -13.60
N LEU A 291 25.70 8.71 -14.85
CA LEU A 291 27.11 8.81 -15.23
C LEU A 291 27.75 10.15 -14.82
N THR A 292 26.95 11.22 -14.76
CA THR A 292 27.41 12.54 -14.28
C THR A 292 27.74 12.52 -12.80
N LYS A 293 26.87 11.90 -11.98
CA LYS A 293 27.04 11.82 -10.52
C LYS A 293 27.82 10.60 -10.06
N ASN A 294 28.26 9.75 -10.99
CA ASN A 294 28.97 8.51 -10.67
C ASN A 294 28.21 7.60 -9.68
N SER A 295 26.92 7.40 -9.91
CA SER A 295 26.07 6.58 -9.06
C SER A 295 25.25 5.60 -9.87
N TYR A 296 24.83 4.49 -9.22
CA TYR A 296 23.95 3.50 -9.83
C TYR A 296 22.87 3.01 -8.85
N TYR A 297 21.83 2.42 -9.44
CA TYR A 297 20.78 1.66 -8.77
C TYR A 297 20.49 0.40 -9.58
N MET A 298 20.55 -0.77 -8.91
CA MET A 298 20.30 -2.08 -9.51
C MET A 298 18.84 -2.47 -9.29
N LEU A 299 18.08 -2.67 -10.37
CA LEU A 299 16.65 -2.95 -10.29
C LEU A 299 16.35 -4.46 -10.28
N SER A 300 17.13 -5.24 -11.07
CA SER A 300 17.02 -6.69 -11.14
C SER A 300 18.39 -7.29 -11.37
N TYR A 301 18.66 -8.47 -10.77
CA TYR A 301 19.95 -9.14 -10.87
C TYR A 301 19.87 -10.67 -10.73
N ASP A 302 18.84 -11.28 -11.29
CA ASP A 302 18.66 -12.74 -11.25
C ASP A 302 19.74 -13.44 -12.09
N ASN A 303 20.26 -14.56 -11.57
CA ASN A 303 21.27 -15.42 -12.21
C ASN A 303 22.67 -14.78 -12.42
N PHE A 304 22.97 -13.65 -11.79
CA PHE A 304 24.28 -13.05 -11.77
C PHE A 304 24.89 -13.11 -10.36
N THR A 305 26.22 -13.22 -10.27
CA THR A 305 26.92 -13.23 -8.97
C THR A 305 26.92 -11.81 -8.38
N THR A 306 26.09 -11.61 -7.34
CA THR A 306 25.96 -10.33 -6.64
C THR A 306 26.27 -10.43 -5.15
N LYS A 307 26.83 -11.56 -4.69
CA LYS A 307 27.05 -11.86 -3.26
C LYS A 307 27.75 -10.76 -2.45
N GLU A 308 28.48 -9.87 -3.12
CA GLU A 308 29.22 -8.77 -2.49
C GLU A 308 28.88 -7.38 -3.11
N CYS A 309 27.84 -7.31 -3.97
CA CYS A 309 27.47 -6.09 -4.64
C CYS A 309 26.25 -5.44 -3.98
N SER A 310 26.37 -4.16 -3.62
CA SER A 310 25.23 -3.37 -3.14
C SER A 310 24.25 -3.08 -4.28
N GLY A 311 22.95 -3.04 -3.99
CA GLY A 311 21.94 -2.61 -4.95
C GLY A 311 22.06 -1.15 -5.40
N THR A 312 22.88 -0.35 -4.69
CA THR A 312 23.16 1.07 -4.99
C THR A 312 24.59 1.40 -4.64
N GLY A 313 25.20 2.39 -5.30
CA GLY A 313 26.56 2.82 -4.98
C GLY A 313 27.21 3.64 -6.07
N ASN A 314 28.54 3.56 -6.11
CA ASN A 314 29.40 4.24 -7.04
C ASN A 314 29.53 3.43 -8.34
N PHE A 315 29.28 4.06 -9.49
CA PHE A 315 29.31 3.36 -10.79
C PHE A 315 30.69 2.83 -11.17
N ASP A 316 31.78 3.60 -10.93
CA ASP A 316 33.13 3.15 -11.25
C ASP A 316 33.50 1.90 -10.41
N GLU A 317 33.10 1.85 -9.14
CA GLU A 317 33.28 0.68 -8.26
C GLU A 317 32.46 -0.53 -8.72
N LEU A 318 31.23 -0.30 -9.20
CA LEU A 318 30.39 -1.34 -9.78
C LEU A 318 31.08 -2.01 -10.97
N ILE A 319 31.65 -1.22 -11.89
CA ILE A 319 32.34 -1.76 -13.08
C ILE A 319 33.55 -2.59 -12.68
N LEU A 320 34.34 -2.13 -11.69
CA LEU A 320 35.49 -2.89 -11.18
C LEU A 320 35.03 -4.20 -10.51
N HIS A 321 33.97 -4.16 -9.72
CA HIS A 321 33.39 -5.35 -9.09
C HIS A 321 32.88 -6.33 -10.16
N ALA A 322 32.07 -5.86 -11.11
CA ALA A 322 31.52 -6.68 -12.19
C ALA A 322 32.67 -7.32 -13.05
N ALA A 323 33.74 -6.59 -13.29
CA ALA A 323 34.89 -7.12 -13.99
C ALA A 323 35.52 -8.34 -13.30
N SER A 324 35.42 -8.46 -11.99
CA SER A 324 35.88 -9.63 -11.23
C SER A 324 35.16 -10.93 -11.59
N THR A 325 33.91 -10.83 -12.00
CA THR A 325 33.04 -11.95 -12.40
C THR A 325 33.09 -12.25 -13.89
N VAL A 326 33.67 -11.34 -14.68
CA VAL A 326 33.88 -11.53 -16.13
C VAL A 326 35.06 -12.45 -16.38
N HIS A 327 34.95 -13.31 -17.42
CA HIS A 327 36.02 -14.22 -17.82
C HIS A 327 37.34 -13.43 -18.11
N PRO A 328 38.52 -13.91 -17.66
CA PRO A 328 39.77 -13.15 -17.76
C PRO A 328 40.06 -12.58 -19.13
N GLU A 329 39.78 -13.32 -20.18
CA GLU A 329 40.04 -12.87 -21.59
C GLU A 329 39.11 -11.72 -22.02
N ASP A 330 37.92 -11.56 -21.40
CA ASP A 330 36.93 -10.58 -21.78
C ASP A 330 36.99 -9.32 -20.90
N ARG A 331 37.74 -9.35 -19.78
CA ARG A 331 37.79 -8.27 -18.76
C ARG A 331 38.24 -6.92 -19.32
N GLU A 332 39.30 -6.92 -20.12
CA GLU A 332 39.85 -5.67 -20.67
C GLU A 332 38.81 -4.97 -21.56
N VAL A 333 38.16 -5.75 -22.43
CA VAL A 333 37.12 -5.22 -23.33
C VAL A 333 35.92 -4.71 -22.51
N PHE A 334 35.50 -5.44 -21.46
CA PHE A 334 34.41 -5.05 -20.58
C PHE A 334 34.70 -3.71 -19.90
N VAL A 335 35.83 -3.60 -19.18
CA VAL A 335 36.21 -2.37 -18.45
C VAL A 335 36.34 -1.19 -19.39
N ARG A 336 36.98 -1.38 -20.56
CA ARG A 336 37.13 -0.32 -21.55
C ARG A 336 35.80 0.14 -22.14
N THR A 337 34.82 -0.80 -22.31
CA THR A 337 33.52 -0.48 -22.89
C THR A 337 32.70 0.35 -21.93
N PHE A 338 32.73 0.00 -20.64
CA PHE A 338 31.91 0.64 -19.58
C PHE A 338 32.74 1.64 -18.75
N ASP A 339 33.90 2.10 -19.23
CA ASP A 339 34.61 3.22 -18.61
C ASP A 339 33.72 4.48 -18.62
N ARG A 340 33.46 5.04 -17.46
CA ARG A 340 32.52 6.14 -17.31
C ARG A 340 32.90 7.39 -18.11
N LYS A 341 34.18 7.70 -18.19
CA LYS A 341 34.65 8.87 -18.98
C LYS A 341 34.38 8.65 -20.46
N LYS A 342 34.64 7.45 -20.94
CA LYS A 342 34.35 7.05 -22.31
C LYS A 342 32.85 7.07 -22.59
N LEU A 343 32.01 6.55 -21.71
CA LEU A 343 30.54 6.60 -21.86
C LEU A 343 30.03 8.04 -21.97
N LEU A 344 30.58 8.96 -21.16
CA LEU A 344 30.24 10.38 -21.25
C LEU A 344 30.69 11.03 -22.55
N GLU A 345 31.85 10.60 -23.13
CA GLU A 345 32.31 11.05 -24.45
C GLU A 345 31.39 10.50 -25.55
N ASP A 346 31.10 9.20 -25.53
CA ASP A 346 30.22 8.54 -26.49
C ASP A 346 28.83 9.21 -26.53
N TYR A 347 28.25 9.54 -25.35
CA TYR A 347 27.01 10.32 -25.26
C TYR A 347 27.09 11.69 -25.92
N ARG A 348 28.21 12.45 -25.69
CA ARG A 348 28.44 13.77 -26.31
C ARG A 348 28.56 13.69 -27.81
N MET A 349 29.08 12.57 -28.33
CA MET A 349 29.19 12.29 -29.77
C MET A 349 27.86 11.85 -30.40
N GLY A 350 26.79 11.73 -29.58
CA GLY A 350 25.47 11.37 -30.06
C GLY A 350 25.22 9.87 -30.18
N THR A 351 26.09 9.04 -29.60
CA THR A 351 25.87 7.59 -29.49
C THR A 351 24.62 7.33 -28.63
N LYS A 352 23.76 6.41 -29.07
CA LYS A 352 22.53 6.07 -28.37
C LYS A 352 22.67 4.88 -27.42
N GLU A 353 23.60 3.97 -27.76
CA GLU A 353 23.82 2.74 -26.98
C GLU A 353 25.27 2.31 -27.09
N VAL A 354 25.81 1.68 -26.06
CA VAL A 354 27.13 1.07 -26.00
C VAL A 354 27.00 -0.31 -25.38
N GLY A 355 27.56 -1.34 -26.03
CA GLY A 355 27.39 -2.71 -25.51
C GLY A 355 28.57 -3.60 -25.82
N VAL A 356 28.59 -4.76 -25.14
CA VAL A 356 29.61 -5.79 -25.27
C VAL A 356 29.02 -7.17 -25.08
N ARG A 357 29.60 -8.16 -25.77
CA ARG A 357 29.32 -9.58 -25.53
C ARG A 357 30.52 -10.19 -24.82
N ILE A 358 30.29 -10.77 -23.68
CA ILE A 358 31.27 -11.32 -22.76
C ILE A 358 30.81 -12.63 -22.16
N ARG A 359 31.72 -13.34 -21.49
CA ARG A 359 31.43 -14.47 -20.62
C ARG A 359 31.45 -13.98 -19.18
N GLN A 360 30.33 -14.13 -18.48
CA GLN A 360 30.23 -13.75 -17.07
C GLN A 360 29.81 -14.94 -16.22
N MET A 361 30.37 -15.02 -15.02
CA MET A 361 30.12 -16.11 -14.06
C MET A 361 28.81 -15.87 -13.34
N GLY A 362 27.96 -16.89 -13.28
CA GLY A 362 26.74 -16.90 -12.50
C GLY A 362 26.99 -17.34 -11.05
N ASP A 363 25.94 -17.32 -10.23
CA ASP A 363 25.98 -17.74 -8.81
C ASP A 363 26.38 -19.23 -8.63
N ASP A 364 26.18 -20.04 -9.66
CA ASP A 364 26.56 -21.44 -9.73
C ASP A 364 28.02 -21.67 -10.15
N GLY A 365 28.79 -20.62 -10.34
CA GLY A 365 30.19 -20.67 -10.78
C GLY A 365 30.40 -21.01 -12.25
N VAL A 366 29.33 -21.01 -13.06
CA VAL A 366 29.40 -21.33 -14.50
C VAL A 366 29.45 -20.06 -15.34
N TYR A 367 30.42 -19.98 -16.28
CA TYR A 367 30.49 -18.90 -17.26
C TYR A 367 29.42 -19.04 -18.33
N ARG A 368 28.62 -17.98 -18.53
CA ARG A 368 27.59 -17.86 -19.57
C ARG A 368 27.92 -16.71 -20.49
N LYS A 369 27.61 -16.88 -21.79
CA LYS A 369 27.70 -15.78 -22.76
C LYS A 369 26.54 -14.80 -22.45
N ILE A 370 26.87 -13.55 -22.21
CA ILE A 370 25.91 -12.48 -22.00
C ILE A 370 26.13 -11.35 -22.99
N GLU A 371 25.08 -10.65 -23.31
CA GLU A 371 25.08 -9.37 -23.97
C GLU A 371 24.67 -8.30 -22.97
N SER A 372 25.53 -7.31 -22.75
CA SER A 372 25.31 -6.19 -21.84
C SER A 372 25.35 -4.89 -22.62
N ILE A 373 24.28 -4.09 -22.56
CA ILE A 373 24.12 -2.87 -23.36
C ILE A 373 23.68 -1.73 -22.46
N ASP A 374 24.37 -0.61 -22.48
CA ASP A 374 23.99 0.67 -21.89
C ASP A 374 23.23 1.50 -22.93
N TYR A 375 21.96 1.80 -22.64
CA TYR A 375 21.15 2.75 -23.41
C TYR A 375 21.20 4.12 -22.74
N PHE A 376 21.67 5.14 -23.46
CA PHE A 376 21.65 6.51 -22.95
C PHE A 376 20.24 7.08 -22.94
N VAL A 377 19.84 7.63 -21.80
CA VAL A 377 18.51 8.20 -21.59
C VAL A 377 18.64 9.66 -21.16
N LYS A 378 17.85 10.53 -21.78
CA LYS A 378 17.79 11.92 -21.38
C LYS A 378 17.12 12.06 -20.01
N ASN A 379 17.78 12.74 -19.07
CA ASN A 379 17.12 13.10 -17.81
C ASN A 379 16.10 14.21 -18.05
N PRO A 380 14.81 14.01 -17.72
CA PRO A 380 13.80 15.05 -17.91
C PRO A 380 13.96 16.22 -16.93
N SER A 381 14.67 16.04 -15.81
CA SER A 381 14.74 16.98 -14.69
C SER A 381 16.10 17.68 -14.53
N SER A 382 17.13 17.27 -15.27
CA SER A 382 18.47 17.86 -15.19
C SER A 382 19.30 17.55 -16.43
N ASP A 383 20.49 18.17 -16.54
CA ASP A 383 21.47 17.88 -17.60
C ASP A 383 22.34 16.65 -17.29
N ASP A 384 21.99 15.87 -16.27
CA ASP A 384 22.71 14.64 -15.96
C ASP A 384 22.58 13.61 -17.08
N VAL A 385 23.66 12.95 -17.41
CA VAL A 385 23.69 11.85 -18.37
C VAL A 385 23.33 10.56 -17.64
N LEU A 386 22.20 9.96 -18.05
CA LEU A 386 21.72 8.69 -17.52
C LEU A 386 21.97 7.56 -18.52
N ALA A 387 22.23 6.36 -18.01
CA ALA A 387 22.25 5.13 -18.78
C ALA A 387 21.41 4.05 -18.11
N ILE A 388 20.78 3.20 -18.93
CA ILE A 388 20.09 1.98 -18.46
C ILE A 388 20.86 0.81 -19.06
N ASN A 389 21.51 0.02 -18.19
CA ASN A 389 22.12 -1.24 -18.59
C ASN A 389 21.08 -2.34 -18.63
N LEU A 390 21.02 -3.03 -19.75
CA LEU A 390 20.22 -4.25 -19.92
C LEU A 390 21.16 -5.39 -20.27
N SER A 391 21.20 -6.39 -19.39
CA SER A 391 22.03 -7.59 -19.62
C SER A 391 21.18 -8.83 -19.79
N SER A 392 21.44 -9.60 -20.84
CA SER A 392 20.71 -10.84 -21.15
C SER A 392 21.66 -12.00 -21.44
N ILE A 393 21.21 -13.21 -21.11
CA ILE A 393 21.95 -14.44 -21.43
C ILE A 393 21.67 -14.79 -22.89
N ILE A 394 22.74 -14.96 -23.68
CA ILE A 394 22.66 -15.41 -25.07
C ILE A 394 22.42 -16.91 -25.06
N LYS A 395 21.24 -17.35 -25.53
CA LYS A 395 20.96 -18.76 -25.78
C LYS A 395 21.66 -19.18 -27.06
N GLU A 396 22.44 -20.25 -27.00
CA GLU A 396 23.08 -20.86 -28.20
C GLU A 396 22.06 -21.45 -29.15
#